data_ef00ce5603639aded7961fd82491fcd4
#
_entry.id   ef00ce5603639aded7961fd82491fcd4
#
_cell.length_a   1.000
_cell.length_b   1.000
_cell.length_c   1.000
_cell.angle_alpha   90.00
_cell.angle_beta   90.00
_cell.angle_gamma   90.00
#
_symmetry.space_group_name_H-M   'P 1'
#
loop_
_entity.id
_entity.type
_entity.pdbx_description
1 polymer ?
#
loop_
_entity_poly.entity_id
_entity_poly.type
_entity_poly.pdbx_seq_one_letter_code
_entity_poly.pdbx_strand_id
1 'polypeptide(L)'
;MEVAAGRVVTLEYTVRLASGRLIDSTGGCGPICVLCGAGQLFPPLDVRMGGMQPGETREMRIPAAEAYGPWHEELVRALPRDRLPPELGLVVGQEYRLTAKDGKALRFRLLEVGETEVRADFNPPQAGQDLVATVTVLDVRAATPEEERRGRV
;
A
#
# COMPACT_ATOMS: atom_id res chain seq x y z
N MET A 1 -3.08 29.54 1.02
CA MET A 1 -2.87 28.77 2.27
C MET A 1 -2.19 27.47 1.90
N GLU A 2 -1.11 27.16 2.56
CA GLU A 2 -0.39 25.91 2.29
C GLU A 2 -0.91 24.73 3.13
N VAL A 3 -0.61 23.51 2.69
CA VAL A 3 -0.94 22.29 3.44
C VAL A 3 -0.18 22.29 4.76
N ALA A 4 -0.90 22.13 5.85
CA ALA A 4 -0.36 21.98 7.21
C ALA A 4 -1.32 21.18 8.07
N ALA A 5 -0.80 20.61 9.15
CA ALA A 5 -1.64 19.85 10.09
C ALA A 5 -2.81 20.71 10.58
N GLY A 6 -3.99 20.10 10.66
CA GLY A 6 -5.22 20.78 11.10
C GLY A 6 -5.94 21.57 10.01
N ARG A 7 -5.45 21.53 8.77
CA ARG A 7 -6.14 22.16 7.63
C ARG A 7 -6.85 21.13 6.79
N VAL A 8 -7.93 21.56 6.14
CA VAL A 8 -8.68 20.69 5.21
C VAL A 8 -8.11 20.86 3.81
N VAL A 9 -7.74 19.76 3.21
CA VAL A 9 -7.09 19.72 1.89
C VAL A 9 -8.00 18.97 0.92
N THR A 10 -8.28 19.58 -0.22
CA THR A 10 -8.92 18.93 -1.36
C THR A 10 -7.83 18.53 -2.33
N LEU A 11 -7.75 17.26 -2.66
CA LEU A 11 -6.66 16.74 -3.49
C LEU A 11 -7.09 15.59 -4.39
N GLU A 12 -6.26 15.36 -5.38
CA GLU A 12 -6.28 14.16 -6.22
C GLU A 12 -4.93 13.47 -6.09
N TYR A 13 -4.91 12.15 -6.11
CA TYR A 13 -3.65 11.42 -6.04
C TYR A 13 -3.69 10.13 -6.84
N THR A 14 -2.48 9.66 -7.18
CA THR A 14 -2.24 8.35 -7.78
C THR A 14 -1.04 7.76 -7.06
N VAL A 15 -1.17 6.52 -6.58
CA VAL A 15 -0.09 5.79 -5.93
C VAL A 15 0.22 4.54 -6.74
N ARG A 16 1.50 4.38 -7.12
CA ARG A 16 1.97 3.23 -7.87
C ARG A 16 3.14 2.57 -7.15
N LEU A 17 3.33 1.27 -7.39
CA LEU A 17 4.58 0.60 -7.03
C LEU A 17 5.70 1.12 -7.93
N ALA A 18 6.95 0.99 -7.47
CA ALA A 18 8.10 1.34 -8.30
C ALA A 18 8.13 0.59 -9.65
N SER A 19 7.50 -0.59 -9.71
CA SER A 19 7.33 -1.35 -10.94
C SER A 19 6.33 -0.72 -11.93
N GLY A 20 5.55 0.29 -11.49
CA GLY A 20 4.52 0.94 -12.29
C GLY A 20 3.10 0.47 -12.03
N ARG A 21 2.91 -0.59 -11.24
CA ARG A 21 1.58 -1.12 -10.94
C ARG A 21 0.78 -0.13 -10.09
N LEU A 22 -0.43 0.19 -10.52
CA LEU A 22 -1.33 1.08 -9.79
C LEU A 22 -1.83 0.41 -8.50
N ILE A 23 -1.68 1.10 -7.36
CA ILE A 23 -2.15 0.65 -6.06
C ILE A 23 -3.45 1.36 -5.68
N ASP A 24 -3.50 2.67 -5.84
CA ASP A 24 -4.67 3.47 -5.49
C ASP A 24 -4.69 4.76 -6.29
N SER A 25 -5.89 5.29 -6.50
CA SER A 25 -6.06 6.53 -7.26
C SER A 25 -7.43 7.15 -6.96
N THR A 26 -7.50 8.47 -7.00
CA THR A 26 -8.77 9.21 -7.02
C THR A 26 -9.37 9.29 -8.42
N GLY A 27 -8.66 8.82 -9.44
CA GLY A 27 -9.14 8.80 -10.82
C GLY A 27 -10.45 8.01 -10.93
N GLY A 28 -11.47 8.59 -11.53
CA GLY A 28 -12.80 7.99 -11.65
C GLY A 28 -13.73 8.23 -10.47
N CYS A 29 -13.21 8.63 -9.30
CA CYS A 29 -14.01 8.96 -8.11
C CYS A 29 -14.07 10.45 -7.83
N GLY A 30 -13.18 11.24 -8.45
CA GLY A 30 -13.05 12.67 -8.21
C GLY A 30 -12.21 13.00 -6.98
N PRO A 31 -11.96 14.30 -6.77
CA PRO A 31 -11.14 14.76 -5.65
C PRO A 31 -11.71 14.35 -4.29
N ILE A 32 -10.83 14.16 -3.32
CA ILE A 32 -11.20 13.89 -1.93
C ILE A 32 -10.83 15.06 -1.04
N CYS A 33 -11.56 15.21 0.06
CA CYS A 33 -11.26 16.17 1.12
C CYS A 33 -10.81 15.45 2.37
N VAL A 34 -9.67 15.84 2.93
CA VAL A 34 -9.15 15.23 4.16
C VAL A 34 -8.71 16.31 5.14
N LEU A 35 -8.77 15.98 6.43
CA LEU A 35 -8.17 16.78 7.48
C LEU A 35 -6.70 16.33 7.60
N CYS A 36 -5.78 17.22 7.27
CA CYS A 36 -4.36 16.90 7.25
C CYS A 36 -3.85 16.58 8.66
N GLY A 37 -3.12 15.49 8.79
CA GLY A 37 -2.57 15.03 10.06
C GLY A 37 -3.52 14.20 10.91
N ALA A 38 -4.76 13.99 10.48
CA ALA A 38 -5.78 13.26 11.23
C ALA A 38 -5.87 11.76 10.91
N GLY A 39 -5.02 11.26 10.02
CA GLY A 39 -5.01 9.85 9.64
C GLY A 39 -6.06 9.44 8.60
N GLN A 40 -6.75 10.38 7.99
CA GLN A 40 -7.72 10.10 6.92
C GLN A 40 -7.05 9.69 5.61
N LEU A 41 -5.81 10.09 5.40
CA LEU A 41 -5.01 9.75 4.26
C LEU A 41 -3.90 8.80 4.71
N PHE A 42 -3.35 8.02 3.77
CA PHE A 42 -2.21 7.14 4.02
C PHE A 42 -1.10 7.93 4.73
N PRO A 43 -0.68 7.55 5.97
CA PRO A 43 0.20 8.39 6.78
C PRO A 43 1.50 8.85 6.11
N PRO A 44 2.27 8.00 5.41
CA PRO A 44 3.47 8.46 4.71
C PRO A 44 3.21 9.54 3.66
N LEU A 45 2.03 9.51 3.05
CA LEU A 45 1.62 10.53 2.08
C LEU A 45 1.20 11.81 2.79
N ASP A 46 0.43 11.67 3.87
CA ASP A 46 -0.07 12.78 4.66
C ASP A 46 1.07 13.68 5.18
N VAL A 47 2.12 13.08 5.75
CA VAL A 47 3.26 13.84 6.29
C VAL A 47 4.12 14.49 5.21
N ARG A 48 4.08 13.98 3.97
CA ARG A 48 4.90 14.51 2.87
C ARG A 48 4.25 15.64 2.10
N MET A 49 2.95 15.91 2.35
CA MET A 49 2.24 16.98 1.66
C MET A 49 2.47 18.38 2.26
N GLY A 50 3.07 18.45 3.44
CA GLY A 50 3.29 19.73 4.12
C GLY A 50 3.96 20.77 3.22
N GLY A 51 3.44 21.99 3.25
CA GLY A 51 3.95 23.11 2.47
C GLY A 51 3.46 23.20 1.05
N MET A 52 2.67 22.24 0.55
CA MET A 52 2.11 22.33 -0.81
C MET A 52 1.09 23.45 -0.89
N GLN A 53 1.08 24.13 -2.04
CA GLN A 53 0.13 25.20 -2.33
C GLN A 53 -1.00 24.69 -3.22
N PRO A 54 -2.21 25.32 -3.17
CA PRO A 54 -3.27 24.99 -4.13
C PRO A 54 -2.76 25.14 -5.58
N GLY A 55 -3.05 24.13 -6.39
CA GLY A 55 -2.60 24.03 -7.78
C GLY A 55 -1.24 23.35 -7.96
N GLU A 56 -0.55 23.05 -6.88
CA GLU A 56 0.75 22.36 -6.95
C GLU A 56 0.56 20.86 -7.15
N THR A 57 1.40 20.27 -8.01
CA THR A 57 1.52 18.82 -8.18
C THR A 57 2.90 18.39 -7.69
N ARG A 58 2.93 17.39 -6.84
CA ARG A 58 4.20 16.86 -6.30
C ARG A 58 4.26 15.35 -6.48
N GLU A 59 5.38 14.88 -7.01
CA GLU A 59 5.69 13.45 -7.04
C GLU A 59 6.54 13.11 -5.81
N MET A 60 6.17 12.05 -5.12
CA MET A 60 6.84 11.62 -3.89
C MET A 60 7.20 10.16 -3.97
N ARG A 61 8.40 9.82 -3.47
CA ARG A 61 8.81 8.44 -3.33
C ARG A 61 8.69 8.04 -1.87
N ILE A 62 7.94 6.96 -1.61
CA ILE A 62 7.73 6.43 -0.26
C ILE A 62 8.53 5.14 -0.15
N PRO A 63 9.54 5.08 0.74
CA PRO A 63 10.35 3.87 0.91
C PRO A 63 9.50 2.67 1.33
N ALA A 64 9.92 1.47 0.91
CA ALA A 64 9.23 0.24 1.24
C ALA A 64 8.98 0.08 2.75
N ALA A 65 9.94 0.47 3.59
CA ALA A 65 9.82 0.37 5.04
C ALA A 65 8.65 1.20 5.61
N GLU A 66 8.26 2.30 4.95
CA GLU A 66 7.13 3.13 5.34
C GLU A 66 5.84 2.75 4.63
N ALA A 67 5.92 1.89 3.62
CA ALA A 67 4.78 1.43 2.84
C ALA A 67 4.32 0.04 3.31
N TYR A 68 4.59 -1.00 2.54
CA TYR A 68 4.18 -2.37 2.86
C TYR A 68 5.25 -3.15 3.62
N GLY A 69 6.31 -2.49 4.03
CA GLY A 69 7.40 -3.09 4.76
C GLY A 69 8.50 -3.67 3.85
N PRO A 70 9.68 -3.93 4.43
CA PRO A 70 10.79 -4.53 3.68
C PRO A 70 10.48 -5.99 3.34
N TRP A 71 11.14 -6.49 2.29
CA TRP A 71 11.11 -7.91 1.97
C TRP A 71 12.03 -8.66 2.95
N HIS A 72 11.54 -9.77 3.51
CA HIS A 72 12.27 -10.56 4.49
C HIS A 72 12.64 -11.91 3.92
N GLU A 73 13.93 -12.23 3.88
CA GLU A 73 14.43 -13.53 3.42
C GLU A 73 13.92 -14.68 4.29
N GLU A 74 13.76 -14.46 5.58
CA GLU A 74 13.25 -15.46 6.52
C GLU A 74 11.80 -15.86 6.27
N LEU A 75 11.05 -15.09 5.48
CA LEU A 75 9.71 -15.44 5.07
C LEU A 75 9.67 -16.27 3.78
N VAL A 76 10.82 -16.52 3.17
CA VAL A 76 10.94 -17.50 2.10
C VAL A 76 11.24 -18.84 2.74
N ARG A 77 10.34 -19.81 2.56
CA ARG A 77 10.43 -21.11 3.24
C ARG A 77 10.27 -22.26 2.27
N ALA A 78 10.89 -23.39 2.62
CA ALA A 78 10.67 -24.65 1.92
C ALA A 78 9.40 -25.31 2.48
N LEU A 79 8.54 -25.78 1.59
CA LEU A 79 7.35 -26.57 1.94
C LEU A 79 7.44 -27.93 1.29
N PRO A 80 7.17 -29.03 2.03
CA PRO A 80 7.06 -30.34 1.41
C PRO A 80 5.93 -30.37 0.38
N ARG A 81 6.18 -30.95 -0.79
CA ARG A 81 5.17 -31.03 -1.85
C ARG A 81 3.94 -31.86 -1.43
N ASP A 82 4.12 -32.82 -0.55
CA ASP A 82 3.06 -33.68 -0.04
C ASP A 82 2.05 -32.93 0.85
N ARG A 83 2.41 -31.74 1.35
CA ARG A 83 1.50 -30.88 2.10
C ARG A 83 0.58 -30.05 1.20
N LEU A 84 0.88 -30.00 -0.08
CA LEU A 84 0.06 -29.27 -1.05
C LEU A 84 -0.96 -30.22 -1.68
N PRO A 85 -2.17 -29.74 -2.03
CA PRO A 85 -3.15 -30.58 -2.71
C PRO A 85 -2.56 -31.16 -4.00
N PRO A 86 -2.72 -32.47 -4.27
CA PRO A 86 -2.17 -33.09 -5.47
C PRO A 86 -2.71 -32.49 -6.79
N GLU A 87 -3.92 -31.98 -6.75
CA GLU A 87 -4.60 -31.36 -7.89
C GLU A 87 -4.14 -29.94 -8.14
N LEU A 88 -3.35 -29.35 -7.24
CA LEU A 88 -2.88 -27.99 -7.37
C LEU A 88 -1.80 -27.91 -8.44
N GLY A 89 -2.07 -27.16 -9.51
CA GLY A 89 -1.08 -26.92 -10.55
C GLY A 89 0.00 -25.97 -10.02
N LEU A 90 1.24 -26.42 -9.95
CA LEU A 90 2.34 -25.63 -9.43
C LEU A 90 3.03 -24.86 -10.55
N VAL A 91 2.88 -23.54 -10.54
CA VAL A 91 3.46 -22.62 -11.51
C VAL A 91 4.33 -21.59 -10.80
N VAL A 92 5.62 -21.54 -11.17
CA VAL A 92 6.55 -20.57 -10.60
C VAL A 92 6.09 -19.14 -10.91
N GLY A 93 6.12 -18.29 -9.88
CA GLY A 93 5.67 -16.89 -9.98
C GLY A 93 4.20 -16.68 -9.66
N GLN A 94 3.40 -17.72 -9.55
CA GLN A 94 1.99 -17.62 -9.23
C GLN A 94 1.77 -17.54 -7.72
N GLU A 95 0.75 -16.76 -7.31
CA GLU A 95 0.31 -16.67 -5.92
C GLU A 95 -0.75 -17.74 -5.63
N TYR A 96 -0.64 -18.35 -4.47
CA TYR A 96 -1.56 -19.38 -3.99
C TYR A 96 -2.16 -18.98 -2.64
N ARG A 97 -3.43 -19.31 -2.45
CA ARG A 97 -4.13 -19.13 -1.18
C ARG A 97 -4.70 -20.47 -0.76
N LEU A 98 -4.25 -20.97 0.38
CA LEU A 98 -4.64 -22.27 0.91
C LEU A 98 -5.13 -22.12 2.34
N THR A 99 -5.97 -23.07 2.78
CA THR A 99 -6.38 -23.17 4.18
C THR A 99 -5.60 -24.31 4.82
N ALA A 100 -4.83 -23.99 5.86
CA ALA A 100 -4.08 -24.99 6.62
C ALA A 100 -5.03 -25.85 7.48
N LYS A 101 -4.53 -26.98 7.98
CA LYS A 101 -5.32 -27.91 8.82
C LYS A 101 -5.86 -27.25 10.09
N ASP A 102 -5.16 -26.24 10.61
CA ASP A 102 -5.59 -25.48 11.79
C ASP A 102 -6.62 -24.40 11.49
N GLY A 103 -7.08 -24.30 10.23
CA GLY A 103 -8.05 -23.31 9.78
C GLY A 103 -7.47 -21.97 9.38
N LYS A 104 -6.16 -21.78 9.51
CA LYS A 104 -5.51 -20.53 9.11
C LYS A 104 -5.34 -20.45 7.59
N ALA A 105 -5.60 -19.28 7.03
CA ALA A 105 -5.32 -19.01 5.62
C ALA A 105 -3.82 -18.82 5.42
N LEU A 106 -3.28 -19.49 4.40
CA LEU A 106 -1.90 -19.33 3.95
C LEU A 106 -1.91 -18.66 2.60
N ARG A 107 -1.06 -17.67 2.41
CA ARG A 107 -0.86 -16.99 1.15
C ARG A 107 0.63 -16.90 0.85
N PHE A 108 1.03 -17.37 -0.31
CA PHE A 108 2.44 -17.34 -0.71
C PHE A 108 2.57 -17.23 -2.23
N ARG A 109 3.75 -16.80 -2.67
CA ARG A 109 4.15 -16.84 -4.08
C ARG A 109 5.14 -17.99 -4.27
N LEU A 110 4.93 -18.80 -5.28
CA LEU A 110 5.81 -19.93 -5.58
C LEU A 110 7.05 -19.45 -6.30
N LEU A 111 8.23 -19.71 -5.72
CA LEU A 111 9.53 -19.30 -6.27
C LEU A 111 10.23 -20.42 -7.02
N GLU A 112 10.19 -21.65 -6.48
CA GLU A 112 10.81 -22.82 -7.09
C GLU A 112 9.99 -24.07 -6.83
N VAL A 113 10.01 -25.01 -7.76
CA VAL A 113 9.40 -26.33 -7.62
C VAL A 113 10.50 -27.39 -7.71
N GLY A 114 10.75 -28.05 -6.59
CA GLY A 114 11.67 -29.18 -6.52
C GLY A 114 10.94 -30.53 -6.57
N GLU A 115 11.68 -31.63 -6.54
CA GLU A 115 11.09 -32.97 -6.59
C GLU A 115 10.32 -33.32 -5.34
N THR A 116 10.82 -32.90 -4.16
CA THR A 116 10.22 -33.23 -2.85
C THR A 116 9.68 -32.03 -2.09
N GLU A 117 10.12 -30.81 -2.47
CA GLU A 117 9.71 -29.59 -1.80
C GLU A 117 9.64 -28.42 -2.78
N VAL A 118 8.96 -27.36 -2.36
CA VAL A 118 8.87 -26.10 -3.09
C VAL A 118 9.41 -24.98 -2.22
N ARG A 119 9.90 -23.91 -2.85
CA ARG A 119 10.22 -22.65 -2.14
C ARG A 119 9.07 -21.69 -2.30
N ALA A 120 8.55 -21.24 -1.17
CA ALA A 120 7.40 -20.34 -1.11
C ALA A 120 7.78 -19.03 -0.43
N ASP A 121 7.36 -17.91 -1.00
CA ASP A 121 7.56 -16.58 -0.45
C ASP A 121 6.29 -16.14 0.27
N PHE A 122 6.36 -16.02 1.59
CA PHE A 122 5.26 -15.59 2.44
C PHE A 122 5.25 -14.08 2.71
N ASN A 123 6.17 -13.32 2.10
CA ASN A 123 6.14 -11.86 2.21
C ASN A 123 4.84 -11.28 1.65
N PRO A 124 4.38 -10.12 2.15
CA PRO A 124 3.28 -9.40 1.47
C PRO A 124 3.62 -9.13 0.01
N PRO A 125 2.62 -9.12 -0.91
CA PRO A 125 2.90 -9.00 -2.35
C PRO A 125 3.69 -7.77 -2.73
N GLN A 126 3.51 -6.65 -1.99
CA GLN A 126 4.15 -5.38 -2.27
C GLN A 126 5.41 -5.14 -1.42
N ALA A 127 5.80 -6.11 -0.56
CA ALA A 127 6.96 -5.97 0.31
C ALA A 127 8.24 -5.74 -0.50
N GLY A 128 9.11 -4.89 0.01
CA GLY A 128 10.37 -4.56 -0.63
C GLY A 128 10.28 -3.58 -1.79
N GLN A 129 9.07 -3.10 -2.11
CA GLN A 129 8.88 -2.14 -3.19
C GLN A 129 8.55 -0.75 -2.64
N ASP A 130 9.23 0.27 -3.15
CA ASP A 130 8.89 1.65 -2.88
C ASP A 130 7.60 2.02 -3.60
N LEU A 131 6.92 3.02 -3.08
CA LEU A 131 5.75 3.61 -3.73
C LEU A 131 6.15 4.92 -4.40
N VAL A 132 5.50 5.23 -5.50
CA VAL A 132 5.58 6.55 -6.15
C VAL A 132 4.17 7.14 -6.11
N ALA A 133 4.03 8.25 -5.41
CA ALA A 133 2.76 8.96 -5.28
C ALA A 133 2.83 10.29 -6.02
N THR A 134 1.83 10.56 -6.83
CA THR A 134 1.65 11.86 -7.49
C THR A 134 0.42 12.51 -6.88
N VAL A 135 0.61 13.66 -6.24
CA VAL A 135 -0.45 14.39 -5.53
C VAL A 135 -0.63 15.76 -6.14
N THR A 136 -1.88 16.11 -6.45
CA THR A 136 -2.26 17.47 -6.89
C THR A 136 -3.19 18.05 -5.82
N VAL A 137 -2.78 19.16 -5.22
CA VAL A 137 -3.59 19.90 -4.25
C VAL A 137 -4.46 20.88 -5.01
N LEU A 138 -5.79 20.78 -4.82
CA LEU A 138 -6.75 21.66 -5.48
C LEU A 138 -7.13 22.85 -4.62
N ASP A 139 -7.29 22.63 -3.29
CA ASP A 139 -7.66 23.68 -2.37
C ASP A 139 -7.17 23.35 -0.96
N VAL A 140 -6.90 24.38 -0.15
CA VAL A 140 -6.54 24.26 1.25
C VAL A 140 -7.31 25.31 2.03
N ARG A 141 -8.01 24.90 3.07
CA ARG A 141 -8.76 25.80 3.95
C ARG A 141 -8.55 25.46 5.42
N ALA A 142 -8.85 26.38 6.29
CA ALA A 142 -8.89 26.12 7.72
C ALA A 142 -10.02 25.12 8.03
N ALA A 143 -9.78 24.22 8.99
CA ALA A 143 -10.82 23.33 9.49
C ALA A 143 -11.83 24.13 10.32
N THR A 144 -13.10 23.70 10.29
CA THR A 144 -14.11 24.25 11.21
C THR A 144 -13.89 23.65 12.60
N PRO A 145 -14.38 24.33 13.68
CA PRO A 145 -14.30 23.76 15.03
C PRO A 145 -14.93 22.36 15.14
N GLU A 146 -15.98 22.11 14.37
CA GLU A 146 -16.64 20.82 14.34
C GLU A 146 -15.77 19.75 13.69
N GLU A 147 -15.10 20.09 12.58
CA GLU A 147 -14.17 19.19 11.91
C GLU A 147 -12.96 18.84 12.79
N GLU A 148 -12.44 19.83 13.52
CA GLU A 148 -11.35 19.61 14.48
C GLU A 148 -11.76 18.66 15.59
N ARG A 149 -12.97 18.78 16.10
CA ARG A 149 -13.50 17.91 17.15
C ARG A 149 -13.72 16.49 16.67
N ARG A 150 -14.23 16.33 15.45
CA ARG A 150 -14.44 15.01 14.86
C ARG A 150 -13.16 14.34 14.41
N GLY A 151 -12.08 15.13 14.15
CA GLY A 151 -10.84 14.64 13.56
C GLY A 151 -11.00 14.20 12.11
N ARG A 152 -11.97 14.74 11.40
CA ARG A 152 -12.24 14.44 9.99
C ARG A 152 -13.14 15.48 9.34
N VAL A 153 -13.14 15.47 8.03
CA VAL A 153 -14.05 16.30 7.23
C VAL A 153 -15.47 15.75 7.24
#